data_e49378e4f0242eb632b9f6cff11b445c
#
_entry.id   e49378e4f0242eb632b9f6cff11b445c
#
_cell.length_a   1.000
_cell.length_b   1.000
_cell.length_c   1.000
_cell.angle_alpha   90.00
_cell.angle_beta   90.00
_cell.angle_gamma   90.00
#
_symmetry.space_group_name_H-M   'P 1'
#
loop_
_entity.id
_entity.type
_entity.pdbx_description
1 polymer ?
#
loop_
_entity_poly.entity_id
_entity_poly.type
_entity_poly.pdbx_seq_one_letter_code
_entity_poly.pdbx_strand_id
1 'polypeptide(L)'
;MLSNLSVFAKIKGIGSASGLYLRQNSLFVIGDNSAYLYEYNLENKALNKIEILKGLKTLENIPKANKPDFEVLCHHVNSLYILGSGSTDRRNLMIEYQLDIKKVFQHSLTSLYAKVKTACKIDEENLNIEGAIFTGETWFLFNRGNGNANKNGVIKINGSDLTKAQQIEFTPIMLLKTDQKLVSFTDAILHENNIYFIAAAENTQSTYHDGEILGSYIGSLDAKTLHLNFTKQISATQKFEGITFYKQIKNQLQFLVCEDRDTDILETVIYKLVV
;
A
#
# COMPACT_ATOMS: atom_id res chain seq x y z
N MET A 1 -14.33 -20.67 7.42
CA MET A 1 -15.35 -19.82 6.76
C MET A 1 -14.66 -18.98 5.72
N LEU A 2 -15.20 -18.91 4.51
CA LEU A 2 -14.70 -17.98 3.49
C LEU A 2 -14.92 -16.56 4.01
N SER A 3 -13.95 -15.67 3.80
CA SER A 3 -14.11 -14.24 4.08
C SER A 3 -15.23 -13.71 3.19
N ASN A 4 -16.19 -12.97 3.75
CA ASN A 4 -17.25 -12.37 2.95
C ASN A 4 -16.71 -11.14 2.24
N LEU A 5 -16.38 -11.31 0.97
CA LEU A 5 -16.00 -10.24 0.06
C LEU A 5 -17.22 -9.83 -0.77
N SER A 6 -17.50 -8.54 -0.85
CA SER A 6 -18.62 -7.99 -1.64
C SER A 6 -18.26 -6.64 -2.23
N VAL A 7 -18.75 -6.35 -3.43
CA VAL A 7 -18.56 -5.03 -4.05
C VAL A 7 -19.19 -3.96 -3.18
N PHE A 8 -18.43 -2.94 -2.82
CA PHE A 8 -18.86 -1.80 -2.03
C PHE A 8 -19.16 -0.58 -2.93
N ALA A 9 -18.24 -0.27 -3.85
CA ALA A 9 -18.40 0.82 -4.81
C ALA A 9 -17.64 0.53 -6.10
N LYS A 10 -18.14 1.08 -7.21
CA LYS A 10 -17.40 1.22 -8.48
C LYS A 10 -17.21 2.71 -8.72
N ILE A 11 -15.94 3.12 -8.87
CA ILE A 11 -15.58 4.53 -8.99
C ILE A 11 -14.97 4.74 -10.37
N LYS A 12 -15.64 5.55 -11.19
CA LYS A 12 -15.12 5.98 -12.50
C LYS A 12 -14.18 7.17 -12.32
N GLY A 13 -13.11 7.20 -13.09
CA GLY A 13 -12.11 8.27 -13.09
C GLY A 13 -10.89 7.96 -12.23
N ILE A 14 -10.73 6.73 -11.75
CA ILE A 14 -9.54 6.22 -11.04
C ILE A 14 -9.13 4.91 -11.69
N GLY A 15 -7.89 4.82 -12.17
CA GLY A 15 -7.27 3.58 -12.64
C GLY A 15 -6.22 3.07 -11.65
N SER A 16 -5.84 1.79 -11.73
CA SER A 16 -4.71 1.16 -11.03
C SER A 16 -4.60 1.60 -9.56
N ALA A 17 -5.69 1.42 -8.79
CA ALA A 17 -5.75 1.85 -7.40
C ALA A 17 -4.82 1.00 -6.54
N SER A 18 -3.85 1.62 -5.85
CA SER A 18 -2.80 0.99 -5.07
C SER A 18 -2.82 1.30 -3.57
N GLY A 19 -3.67 2.21 -3.10
CA GLY A 19 -3.79 2.52 -1.68
C GLY A 19 -5.10 3.20 -1.32
N LEU A 20 -5.59 2.94 -0.11
CA LEU A 20 -6.85 3.44 0.42
C LEU A 20 -6.71 4.06 1.81
N TYR A 21 -7.44 5.15 2.05
CA TYR A 21 -7.67 5.67 3.38
C TYR A 21 -9.08 6.23 3.53
N LEU A 22 -9.84 5.76 4.50
CA LEU A 22 -11.18 6.26 4.81
C LEU A 22 -11.15 7.22 6.00
N ARG A 23 -11.64 8.44 5.79
CA ARG A 23 -11.87 9.44 6.85
C ARG A 23 -13.31 9.92 6.77
N GLN A 24 -14.13 9.56 7.76
CA GLN A 24 -15.56 9.87 7.75
C GLN A 24 -16.23 9.38 6.46
N ASN A 25 -16.74 10.29 5.62
CA ASN A 25 -17.40 9.97 4.36
C ASN A 25 -16.48 10.18 3.12
N SER A 26 -15.23 10.55 3.33
CA SER A 26 -14.23 10.71 2.26
C SER A 26 -13.33 9.48 2.17
N LEU A 27 -13.38 8.77 1.06
CA LEU A 27 -12.45 7.71 0.71
C LEU A 27 -11.34 8.31 -0.16
N PHE A 28 -10.13 8.38 0.40
CA PHE A 28 -8.93 8.76 -0.34
C PHE A 28 -8.36 7.54 -1.04
N VAL A 29 -7.95 7.72 -2.29
CA VAL A 29 -7.39 6.66 -3.15
C VAL A 29 -6.16 7.21 -3.86
N ILE A 30 -5.12 6.41 -3.96
CA ILE A 30 -3.98 6.66 -4.85
C ILE A 30 -3.96 5.61 -5.96
N GLY A 31 -3.27 5.92 -7.05
CA GLY A 31 -2.95 4.97 -8.09
C GLY A 31 -1.46 5.02 -8.40
N ASP A 32 -0.87 3.88 -8.70
CA ASP A 32 0.54 3.70 -8.96
C ASP A 32 1.06 4.50 -10.17
N ASN A 33 0.18 4.71 -11.15
CA ASN A 33 0.43 5.41 -12.42
C ASN A 33 -0.27 6.78 -12.51
N SER A 34 -0.58 7.41 -11.37
CA SER A 34 -1.30 8.69 -11.30
C SER A 34 -0.52 9.75 -10.53
N ALA A 35 -0.68 11.02 -10.94
CA ALA A 35 -0.20 12.20 -10.24
C ALA A 35 -1.25 12.80 -9.29
N TYR A 36 -2.37 12.11 -9.08
CA TYR A 36 -3.46 12.57 -8.24
C TYR A 36 -3.61 11.76 -6.95
N LEU A 37 -3.95 12.45 -5.86
CA LEU A 37 -4.70 11.89 -4.74
C LEU A 37 -6.18 12.11 -5.05
N TYR A 38 -6.94 11.04 -5.09
CA TYR A 38 -8.38 11.08 -5.33
C TYR A 38 -9.13 11.11 -4.01
N GLU A 39 -10.13 11.96 -3.91
CA GLU A 39 -11.07 12.02 -2.78
C GLU A 39 -12.47 11.72 -3.29
N TYR A 40 -12.99 10.55 -2.94
CA TYR A 40 -14.34 10.11 -3.28
C TYR A 40 -15.27 10.22 -2.09
N ASN A 41 -16.34 11.00 -2.24
CA ASN A 41 -17.34 11.14 -1.20
C ASN A 41 -18.35 10.00 -1.27
N LEU A 42 -18.48 9.25 -0.17
CA LEU A 42 -19.35 8.06 -0.10
C LEU A 42 -20.86 8.37 -0.16
N GLU A 43 -21.28 9.58 0.22
CA GLU A 43 -22.70 9.98 0.23
C GLU A 43 -23.17 10.45 -1.14
N ASN A 44 -22.52 11.51 -1.65
CA ASN A 44 -22.95 12.17 -2.90
C ASN A 44 -22.25 11.61 -4.15
N LYS A 45 -21.32 10.65 -3.98
CA LYS A 45 -20.56 10.00 -5.07
C LYS A 45 -19.66 10.94 -5.89
N ALA A 46 -19.38 12.13 -5.38
CA ALA A 46 -18.49 13.07 -6.05
C ALA A 46 -17.05 12.61 -5.96
N LEU A 47 -16.30 12.71 -7.06
CA LEU A 47 -14.87 12.46 -7.15
C LEU A 47 -14.14 13.78 -7.34
N ASN A 48 -13.24 14.10 -6.41
CA ASN A 48 -12.29 15.20 -6.48
C ASN A 48 -10.90 14.69 -6.78
N LYS A 49 -10.16 15.35 -7.69
CA LYS A 49 -8.77 15.04 -8.04
C LYS A 49 -7.86 16.13 -7.49
N ILE A 50 -6.96 15.75 -6.61
CA ILE A 50 -5.97 16.65 -5.97
C ILE A 50 -4.62 16.35 -6.63
N GLU A 51 -4.10 17.28 -7.41
CA GLU A 51 -2.78 17.12 -8.04
C GLU A 51 -1.68 17.13 -6.97
N ILE A 52 -0.95 16.02 -6.84
CA ILE A 52 0.12 15.83 -5.85
C ILE A 52 1.52 15.83 -6.47
N LEU A 53 1.62 15.67 -7.80
CA LEU A 53 2.86 15.83 -8.56
C LEU A 53 2.66 16.85 -9.67
N LYS A 54 3.51 17.87 -9.69
CA LYS A 54 3.46 18.93 -10.69
C LYS A 54 4.48 18.72 -11.82
N GLY A 55 4.20 19.34 -12.97
CA GLY A 55 5.15 19.39 -14.09
C GLY A 55 5.19 18.15 -14.96
N LEU A 56 4.31 17.18 -14.73
CA LEU A 56 4.18 16.02 -15.62
C LEU A 56 3.32 16.37 -16.83
N LYS A 57 3.65 15.81 -17.99
CA LYS A 57 2.86 15.97 -19.23
C LYS A 57 1.57 15.15 -19.21
N THR A 58 1.62 14.00 -18.56
CA THR A 58 0.50 13.05 -18.39
C THR A 58 0.29 12.85 -16.91
N LEU A 59 -0.95 13.00 -16.43
CA LEU A 59 -1.27 12.97 -15.01
C LEU A 59 -1.98 11.68 -14.58
N GLU A 60 -2.50 10.90 -15.53
CA GLU A 60 -3.13 9.57 -15.34
C GLU A 60 -2.65 8.62 -16.41
N ASN A 61 -2.67 7.32 -16.16
CA ASN A 61 -2.10 6.30 -17.03
C ASN A 61 -0.66 6.67 -17.45
N ILE A 62 0.12 7.13 -16.47
CA ILE A 62 1.53 7.48 -16.67
C ILE A 62 2.28 6.21 -17.07
N PRO A 63 3.01 6.21 -18.20
CA PRO A 63 3.74 5.04 -18.66
C PRO A 63 4.68 4.47 -17.60
N LYS A 64 4.80 3.14 -17.52
CA LYS A 64 5.55 2.39 -16.49
C LYS A 64 6.98 2.93 -16.25
N ALA A 65 7.68 3.36 -17.30
CA ALA A 65 9.02 3.95 -17.18
C ALA A 65 9.06 5.32 -16.47
N ASN A 66 7.92 6.01 -16.38
CA ASN A 66 7.81 7.38 -15.87
C ASN A 66 6.89 7.49 -14.64
N LYS A 67 6.14 6.44 -14.30
CA LYS A 67 5.18 6.49 -13.20
C LYS A 67 5.89 6.67 -11.86
N PRO A 68 5.28 7.40 -10.91
CA PRO A 68 5.82 7.58 -9.57
C PRO A 68 5.77 6.30 -8.75
N ASP A 69 4.95 5.33 -9.15
CA ASP A 69 4.76 4.04 -8.51
C ASP A 69 4.36 4.22 -7.03
N PHE A 70 3.33 5.01 -6.82
CA PHE A 70 2.78 5.23 -5.49
C PHE A 70 2.03 3.99 -5.02
N GLU A 71 2.61 3.28 -4.06
CA GLU A 71 2.10 2.01 -3.52
C GLU A 71 1.66 2.13 -2.06
N VAL A 72 1.96 3.26 -1.43
CA VAL A 72 1.66 3.48 -0.01
C VAL A 72 0.75 4.67 0.17
N LEU A 73 -0.36 4.48 0.89
CA LEU A 73 -1.18 5.56 1.43
C LEU A 73 -1.43 5.31 2.91
N CYS A 74 -0.67 5.98 3.77
CA CYS A 74 -0.91 5.94 5.20
C CYS A 74 -1.23 7.31 5.79
N HIS A 75 -1.71 7.36 7.03
CA HIS A 75 -2.09 8.60 7.67
C HIS A 75 -1.54 8.71 9.08
N HIS A 76 -1.36 9.94 9.54
CA HIS A 76 -1.17 10.26 10.94
C HIS A 76 -1.75 11.63 11.24
N VAL A 77 -2.65 11.71 12.22
CA VAL A 77 -3.36 12.94 12.61
C VAL A 77 -4.05 13.60 11.40
N ASN A 78 -3.50 14.70 10.89
CA ASN A 78 -4.05 15.49 9.76
C ASN A 78 -3.22 15.38 8.48
N SER A 79 -2.26 14.48 8.43
CA SER A 79 -1.42 14.27 7.23
C SER A 79 -1.68 12.89 6.61
N LEU A 80 -1.76 12.87 5.28
CA LEU A 80 -1.64 11.67 4.46
C LEU A 80 -0.22 11.62 3.91
N TYR A 81 0.38 10.45 3.99
CA TYR A 81 1.72 10.18 3.44
C TYR A 81 1.58 9.17 2.31
N ILE A 82 2.12 9.53 1.15
CA ILE A 82 2.07 8.74 -0.07
C ILE A 82 3.51 8.47 -0.47
N LEU A 83 3.91 7.20 -0.54
CA LEU A 83 5.28 6.82 -0.84
C LEU A 83 5.34 6.02 -2.15
N GLY A 84 6.37 6.30 -2.93
CA GLY A 84 6.74 5.43 -4.03
C GLY A 84 7.45 4.17 -3.56
N SER A 85 7.38 3.11 -4.35
CA SER A 85 7.85 1.77 -4.00
C SER A 85 9.36 1.66 -3.70
N GLY A 86 10.19 2.60 -4.18
CA GLY A 86 11.65 2.55 -4.05
C GLY A 86 12.33 1.58 -5.01
N SER A 87 11.59 0.89 -5.88
CA SER A 87 12.13 -0.10 -6.81
C SER A 87 12.97 0.49 -7.96
N THR A 88 12.96 1.82 -8.12
CA THR A 88 13.86 2.59 -9.00
C THR A 88 14.10 3.97 -8.41
N ASP A 89 15.13 4.68 -8.86
CA ASP A 89 15.45 6.02 -8.36
C ASP A 89 14.32 7.04 -8.49
N ARG A 90 13.50 6.94 -9.54
CA ARG A 90 12.34 7.83 -9.75
C ARG A 90 11.22 7.61 -8.74
N ARG A 91 11.20 6.44 -8.09
CA ARG A 91 10.20 6.01 -7.12
C ARG A 91 10.62 6.28 -5.67
N ASN A 92 11.76 7.00 -5.49
CA ASN A 92 12.29 7.41 -4.20
C ASN A 92 11.66 8.72 -3.72
N LEU A 93 10.34 8.72 -3.59
CA LEU A 93 9.55 9.92 -3.38
C LEU A 93 8.52 9.72 -2.28
N MET A 94 8.31 10.73 -1.44
CA MET A 94 7.18 10.83 -0.52
C MET A 94 6.44 12.14 -0.74
N ILE A 95 5.13 12.06 -0.80
CA ILE A 95 4.22 13.20 -0.73
C ILE A 95 3.59 13.22 0.66
N GLU A 96 3.59 14.37 1.30
CA GLU A 96 2.76 14.67 2.46
C GLU A 96 1.63 15.59 2.02
N TYR A 97 0.40 15.18 2.23
CA TYR A 97 -0.79 16.00 2.03
C TYR A 97 -1.44 16.35 3.37
N GLN A 98 -1.42 17.64 3.73
CA GLN A 98 -2.04 18.13 4.97
C GLN A 98 -3.51 18.45 4.73
N LEU A 99 -4.38 17.66 5.35
CA LEU A 99 -5.83 17.64 5.11
C LEU A 99 -6.54 18.95 5.51
N ASP A 100 -6.09 19.59 6.59
CA ASP A 100 -6.69 20.81 7.14
C ASP A 100 -6.40 22.05 6.29
N ILE A 101 -5.17 22.21 5.82
CA ILE A 101 -4.74 23.35 5.00
C ILE A 101 -4.67 23.04 3.50
N LYS A 102 -4.95 21.79 3.10
CA LYS A 102 -4.94 21.31 1.70
C LYS A 102 -3.62 21.60 0.97
N LYS A 103 -2.49 21.41 1.65
CA LYS A 103 -1.16 21.63 1.10
C LYS A 103 -0.44 20.33 0.82
N VAL A 104 0.30 20.32 -0.26
CA VAL A 104 1.14 19.21 -0.72
C VAL A 104 2.60 19.59 -0.48
N PHE A 105 3.35 18.68 0.16
CA PHE A 105 4.79 18.78 0.35
C PHE A 105 5.43 17.54 -0.28
N GLN A 106 6.55 17.73 -0.96
CA GLN A 106 7.28 16.67 -1.62
C GLN A 106 8.64 16.48 -0.96
N HIS A 107 8.99 15.23 -0.67
CA HIS A 107 10.24 14.85 -0.02
C HIS A 107 10.94 13.75 -0.80
N SER A 108 12.26 13.85 -0.96
CA SER A 108 13.06 12.77 -1.54
C SER A 108 13.34 11.70 -0.49
N LEU A 109 13.12 10.44 -0.85
CA LEU A 109 13.47 9.27 -0.04
C LEU A 109 14.76 8.57 -0.51
N THR A 110 15.50 9.15 -1.46
CA THR A 110 16.72 8.55 -2.02
C THR A 110 17.72 8.16 -0.92
N SER A 111 18.00 9.08 0.01
CA SER A 111 18.91 8.80 1.14
C SER A 111 18.35 7.74 2.09
N LEU A 112 17.03 7.75 2.34
CA LEU A 112 16.38 6.74 3.18
C LEU A 112 16.50 5.36 2.56
N TYR A 113 16.09 5.21 1.30
CA TYR A 113 16.08 3.90 0.64
C TYR A 113 17.50 3.33 0.45
N ALA A 114 18.52 4.18 0.24
CA ALA A 114 19.91 3.74 0.28
C ALA A 114 20.31 3.19 1.66
N LYS A 115 19.91 3.85 2.75
CA LYS A 115 20.14 3.36 4.12
C LYS A 115 19.38 2.07 4.40
N VAL A 116 18.11 1.97 3.96
CA VAL A 116 17.28 0.76 4.09
C VAL A 116 17.94 -0.42 3.39
N LYS A 117 18.36 -0.25 2.12
CA LYS A 117 19.05 -1.30 1.36
C LYS A 117 20.29 -1.81 2.12
N THR A 118 21.09 -0.91 2.65
CA THR A 118 22.31 -1.26 3.39
C THR A 118 21.99 -1.97 4.73
N ALA A 119 21.13 -1.36 5.56
CA ALA A 119 20.82 -1.87 6.89
C ALA A 119 20.08 -3.21 6.86
N CYS A 120 19.15 -3.38 5.91
CA CYS A 120 18.32 -4.58 5.79
C CYS A 120 18.93 -5.65 4.86
N LYS A 121 20.07 -5.37 4.22
CA LYS A 121 20.70 -6.23 3.22
C LYS A 121 19.70 -6.59 2.11
N ILE A 122 19.00 -5.60 1.62
CA ILE A 122 18.08 -5.67 0.49
C ILE A 122 18.78 -4.99 -0.69
N ASP A 123 18.98 -5.69 -1.78
CA ASP A 123 19.54 -5.10 -3.00
C ASP A 123 18.48 -4.30 -3.79
N GLU A 124 18.92 -3.61 -4.84
CA GLU A 124 18.03 -2.73 -5.62
C GLU A 124 16.86 -3.47 -6.27
N GLU A 125 17.08 -4.72 -6.68
CA GLU A 125 16.06 -5.54 -7.35
C GLU A 125 15.03 -6.13 -6.38
N ASN A 126 15.26 -6.00 -5.08
CA ASN A 126 14.41 -6.60 -4.03
C ASN A 126 13.77 -5.57 -3.10
N LEU A 127 14.08 -4.25 -3.25
CA LEU A 127 13.35 -3.21 -2.53
C LEU A 127 12.05 -2.91 -3.29
N ASN A 128 10.92 -3.12 -2.61
CA ASN A 128 9.59 -2.81 -3.13
C ASN A 128 8.65 -2.54 -1.96
N ILE A 129 8.48 -1.27 -1.61
CA ILE A 129 7.64 -0.85 -0.47
C ILE A 129 6.20 -0.73 -0.96
N GLU A 130 5.31 -1.55 -0.39
CA GLU A 130 3.91 -1.67 -0.80
C GLU A 130 2.92 -1.25 0.30
N GLY A 131 3.40 -0.94 1.50
CA GLY A 131 2.57 -0.46 2.59
C GLY A 131 3.38 0.29 3.62
N ALA A 132 2.74 1.15 4.40
CA ALA A 132 3.36 1.76 5.57
C ALA A 132 2.34 2.07 6.67
N ILE A 133 2.83 2.09 7.90
CA ILE A 133 2.13 2.56 9.09
C ILE A 133 3.02 3.57 9.79
N PHE A 134 2.46 4.71 10.16
CA PHE A 134 3.14 5.72 10.97
C PHE A 134 2.40 5.97 12.27
N THR A 135 3.09 5.81 13.39
CA THR A 135 2.51 5.96 14.74
C THR A 135 2.80 7.33 15.38
N GLY A 136 3.46 8.25 14.65
CA GLY A 136 3.95 9.53 15.15
C GLY A 136 5.41 9.50 15.60
N GLU A 137 5.90 8.35 16.03
CA GLU A 137 7.30 8.14 16.49
C GLU A 137 8.02 7.02 15.76
N THR A 138 7.28 6.11 15.13
CA THR A 138 7.83 4.93 14.46
C THR A 138 7.10 4.70 13.13
N TRP A 139 7.89 4.42 12.10
CA TRP A 139 7.41 3.95 10.82
C TRP A 139 7.61 2.45 10.70
N PHE A 140 6.61 1.78 10.15
CA PHE A 140 6.70 0.40 9.70
C PHE A 140 6.48 0.41 8.20
N LEU A 141 7.51 0.08 7.42
CA LEU A 141 7.40 -0.06 5.97
C LEU A 141 7.33 -1.54 5.64
N PHE A 142 6.40 -1.93 4.77
CA PHE A 142 6.17 -3.29 4.34
C PHE A 142 6.85 -3.52 3.00
N ASN A 143 7.93 -4.30 3.03
CA ASN A 143 8.64 -4.68 1.81
C ASN A 143 8.01 -5.94 1.22
N ARG A 144 7.55 -5.84 -0.03
CA ARG A 144 7.03 -6.97 -0.79
C ARG A 144 8.18 -7.86 -1.26
N GLY A 145 8.13 -9.13 -0.90
CA GLY A 145 9.19 -10.07 -1.19
C GLY A 145 9.00 -10.82 -2.52
N ASN A 146 8.45 -10.18 -3.54
CA ASN A 146 8.20 -10.77 -4.86
C ASN A 146 9.44 -10.85 -5.76
N GLY A 147 10.56 -10.27 -5.36
CA GLY A 147 11.84 -10.41 -6.03
C GLY A 147 12.54 -11.75 -5.75
N ASN A 148 13.66 -11.99 -6.41
CA ASN A 148 14.41 -13.24 -6.37
C ASN A 148 14.96 -13.60 -4.97
N ALA A 149 15.23 -12.61 -4.11
CA ALA A 149 15.74 -12.82 -2.75
C ALA A 149 14.63 -13.06 -1.72
N ASN A 150 13.35 -12.99 -2.10
CA ASN A 150 12.19 -13.24 -1.21
C ASN A 150 12.23 -12.43 0.10
N LYS A 151 12.56 -11.14 0.01
CA LYS A 151 12.72 -10.24 1.16
C LYS A 151 11.39 -9.69 1.68
N ASN A 152 10.35 -10.53 1.80
CA ASN A 152 9.09 -10.13 2.41
C ASN A 152 9.27 -9.87 3.90
N GLY A 153 8.87 -8.68 4.39
CA GLY A 153 9.04 -8.34 5.79
C GLY A 153 8.71 -6.91 6.13
N VAL A 154 8.91 -6.57 7.39
CA VAL A 154 8.65 -5.26 7.97
C VAL A 154 9.97 -4.55 8.27
N ILE A 155 10.11 -3.33 7.76
CA ILE A 155 11.22 -2.43 8.06
C ILE A 155 10.72 -1.43 9.09
N LYS A 156 11.24 -1.52 10.31
CA LYS A 156 10.94 -0.60 11.40
C LYS A 156 11.95 0.53 11.43
N ILE A 157 11.47 1.76 11.47
CA ILE A 157 12.29 2.97 11.48
C ILE A 157 11.82 3.86 12.63
N ASN A 158 12.71 4.11 13.58
CA ASN A 158 12.42 5.02 14.69
C ASN A 158 12.63 6.48 14.27
N GLY A 159 11.72 7.35 14.68
CA GLY A 159 11.72 8.77 14.40
C GLY A 159 10.49 9.22 13.61
N SER A 160 10.10 10.49 13.79
CA SER A 160 8.94 11.07 13.11
C SER A 160 9.22 11.46 11.66
N ASP A 161 10.47 11.77 11.31
CA ASP A 161 10.88 12.27 10.00
C ASP A 161 11.67 11.18 9.26
N LEU A 162 11.06 10.55 8.27
CA LEU A 162 11.69 9.52 7.44
C LEU A 162 12.97 10.01 6.75
N THR A 163 13.05 11.29 6.41
CA THR A 163 14.23 11.85 5.71
C THR A 163 15.48 11.87 6.61
N LYS A 164 15.28 11.79 7.93
CA LYS A 164 16.34 11.80 8.97
C LYS A 164 16.55 10.45 9.65
N ALA A 165 15.97 9.39 9.13
CA ALA A 165 16.04 8.06 9.71
C ALA A 165 17.48 7.61 10.00
N GLN A 166 17.70 7.06 11.21
CA GLN A 166 19.01 6.54 11.66
C GLN A 166 18.93 5.09 12.12
N GLN A 167 17.88 4.71 12.86
CA GLN A 167 17.69 3.36 13.36
C GLN A 167 16.73 2.61 12.46
N ILE A 168 17.24 1.63 11.74
CA ILE A 168 16.49 0.84 10.75
C ILE A 168 16.69 -0.63 11.09
N GLU A 169 15.59 -1.34 11.30
CA GLU A 169 15.56 -2.76 11.63
C GLU A 169 14.68 -3.51 10.63
N PHE A 170 15.08 -4.68 10.18
CA PHE A 170 14.30 -5.54 9.30
C PHE A 170 13.88 -6.82 10.00
N THR A 171 12.57 -7.08 10.00
CA THR A 171 11.99 -8.34 10.48
C THR A 171 11.41 -9.08 9.29
N PRO A 172 12.03 -10.20 8.86
CA PRO A 172 11.45 -11.03 7.80
C PRO A 172 10.15 -11.67 8.29
N ILE A 173 9.12 -11.60 7.46
CA ILE A 173 7.82 -12.22 7.74
C ILE A 173 7.55 -13.29 6.69
N MET A 174 7.53 -14.53 7.13
CA MET A 174 7.21 -15.66 6.25
C MET A 174 5.70 -15.88 6.26
N LEU A 175 5.06 -15.55 5.16
CA LEU A 175 3.67 -15.87 4.88
C LEU A 175 3.55 -17.26 4.22
N LEU A 176 2.37 -17.58 3.73
CA LEU A 176 2.11 -18.84 3.04
C LEU A 176 2.86 -18.92 1.70
N LYS A 177 2.95 -20.15 1.14
CA LYS A 177 3.33 -20.39 -0.25
C LYS A 177 2.14 -20.96 -1.02
N THR A 178 1.92 -20.46 -2.21
CA THR A 178 0.93 -20.96 -3.17
C THR A 178 1.64 -21.30 -4.48
N ASP A 179 1.50 -22.53 -4.95
CA ASP A 179 2.17 -23.04 -6.16
C ASP A 179 3.69 -22.72 -6.19
N GLN A 180 4.36 -22.94 -5.05
CA GLN A 180 5.77 -22.65 -4.82
C GLN A 180 6.13 -21.14 -4.84
N LYS A 181 5.16 -20.24 -5.04
CA LYS A 181 5.34 -18.78 -4.96
C LYS A 181 5.04 -18.28 -3.56
N LEU A 182 5.81 -17.29 -3.11
CA LEU A 182 5.57 -16.65 -1.83
C LEU A 182 4.36 -15.72 -1.92
N VAL A 183 3.51 -15.79 -0.90
CA VAL A 183 2.55 -14.72 -0.62
C VAL A 183 3.33 -13.57 0.00
N SER A 184 3.20 -12.38 -0.54
CA SER A 184 3.93 -11.18 -0.09
C SER A 184 3.01 -9.98 0.07
N PHE A 185 3.40 -9.05 0.96
CA PHE A 185 2.60 -7.88 1.30
C PHE A 185 2.25 -7.03 0.08
N THR A 186 1.03 -6.48 0.09
CA THR A 186 0.57 -5.47 -0.86
C THR A 186 0.01 -4.21 -0.18
N ASP A 187 -0.37 -4.25 1.09
CA ASP A 187 -0.63 -3.08 1.94
C ASP A 187 -0.87 -3.51 3.40
N ALA A 188 -0.82 -2.57 4.34
CA ALA A 188 -1.08 -2.83 5.74
C ALA A 188 -1.60 -1.61 6.50
N ILE A 189 -2.45 -1.85 7.50
CA ILE A 189 -2.96 -0.82 8.42
C ILE A 189 -2.84 -1.26 9.87
N LEU A 190 -2.72 -0.30 10.77
CA LEU A 190 -2.82 -0.53 12.21
C LEU A 190 -4.28 -0.33 12.65
N HIS A 191 -4.82 -1.33 13.34
CA HIS A 191 -6.09 -1.21 14.05
C HIS A 191 -5.94 -1.81 15.45
N GLU A 192 -6.12 -0.98 16.47
CA GLU A 192 -5.82 -1.30 17.87
C GLU A 192 -4.37 -1.80 18.04
N ASN A 193 -4.19 -3.02 18.53
CA ASN A 193 -2.89 -3.64 18.77
C ASN A 193 -2.47 -4.61 17.64
N ASN A 194 -3.19 -4.61 16.53
CA ASN A 194 -2.92 -5.51 15.41
C ASN A 194 -2.65 -4.74 14.13
N ILE A 195 -1.67 -5.20 13.38
CA ILE A 195 -1.44 -4.81 12.01
C ILE A 195 -2.24 -5.77 11.13
N TYR A 196 -3.24 -5.27 10.42
CA TYR A 196 -3.93 -6.01 9.38
C TYR A 196 -3.28 -5.72 8.05
N PHE A 197 -3.01 -6.75 7.28
CA PHE A 197 -2.36 -6.62 5.97
C PHE A 197 -3.13 -7.40 4.90
N ILE A 198 -3.02 -6.94 3.69
CA ILE A 198 -3.33 -7.73 2.49
C ILE A 198 -2.03 -8.15 1.83
N ALA A 199 -2.09 -9.27 1.13
CA ALA A 199 -0.94 -9.87 0.46
C ALA A 199 -1.39 -10.61 -0.79
N ALA A 200 -0.51 -10.74 -1.77
CA ALA A 200 -0.79 -11.47 -3.01
C ALA A 200 0.32 -12.47 -3.33
N ALA A 201 -0.04 -13.53 -4.02
CA ALA A 201 0.88 -14.42 -4.69
C ALA A 201 0.78 -14.19 -6.21
N GLU A 202 1.92 -13.99 -6.85
CA GLU A 202 2.02 -13.81 -8.29
C GLU A 202 3.05 -14.75 -8.89
N ASN A 203 2.80 -15.19 -10.12
CA ASN A 203 3.74 -16.03 -10.86
C ASN A 203 4.87 -15.17 -11.48
N THR A 204 5.64 -14.52 -10.62
CA THR A 204 6.81 -13.69 -10.99
C THR A 204 7.96 -13.90 -10.01
N GLN A 205 9.16 -13.48 -10.39
CA GLN A 205 10.35 -13.33 -9.54
C GLN A 205 10.96 -11.94 -9.71
N SER A 206 10.17 -10.98 -10.16
CA SER A 206 10.58 -9.61 -10.46
C SER A 206 9.74 -8.62 -9.65
N THR A 207 10.36 -7.58 -9.13
CA THR A 207 9.68 -6.42 -8.54
C THR A 207 9.20 -5.43 -9.61
N TYR A 208 9.57 -5.66 -10.87
CA TYR A 208 9.24 -4.77 -12.00
C TYR A 208 8.24 -5.37 -13.00
N HIS A 209 8.23 -6.69 -13.17
CA HIS A 209 7.33 -7.39 -14.10
C HIS A 209 6.23 -8.10 -13.31
N ASP A 210 4.99 -7.77 -13.64
CA ASP A 210 3.80 -8.39 -13.07
C ASP A 210 3.65 -9.82 -13.60
N GLY A 211 3.06 -10.71 -12.79
CA GLY A 211 2.81 -12.09 -13.12
C GLY A 211 1.32 -12.44 -13.01
N GLU A 212 0.97 -13.65 -13.42
CA GLU A 212 -0.37 -14.18 -13.20
C GLU A 212 -0.70 -14.22 -11.70
N ILE A 213 -1.89 -13.73 -11.32
CA ILE A 213 -2.34 -13.73 -9.94
C ILE A 213 -2.71 -15.15 -9.50
N LEU A 214 -2.06 -15.62 -8.44
CA LEU A 214 -2.31 -16.95 -7.84
C LEU A 214 -3.19 -16.85 -6.58
N GLY A 215 -3.56 -15.65 -6.18
CA GLY A 215 -4.49 -15.36 -5.10
C GLY A 215 -4.10 -14.19 -4.21
N SER A 216 -5.10 -13.64 -3.53
CA SER A 216 -4.92 -12.61 -2.51
C SER A 216 -5.37 -13.09 -1.14
N TYR A 217 -4.75 -12.53 -0.11
CA TYR A 217 -4.86 -12.96 1.27
C TYR A 217 -5.07 -11.77 2.19
N ILE A 218 -5.76 -11.98 3.31
CA ILE A 218 -5.80 -11.10 4.47
C ILE A 218 -5.07 -11.78 5.61
N GLY A 219 -4.35 -11.03 6.42
CA GLY A 219 -3.73 -11.55 7.62
C GLY A 219 -3.57 -10.49 8.70
N SER A 220 -3.01 -10.89 9.81
CA SER A 220 -2.76 -9.98 10.93
C SER A 220 -1.44 -10.34 11.62
N LEU A 221 -0.71 -9.30 12.02
CA LEU A 221 0.45 -9.39 12.90
C LEU A 221 0.12 -8.72 14.24
N ASP A 222 0.68 -9.20 15.32
CA ASP A 222 0.76 -8.43 16.56
C ASP A 222 1.65 -7.20 16.34
N ALA A 223 1.16 -6.00 16.65
CA ALA A 223 1.84 -4.75 16.31
C ALA A 223 3.15 -4.53 17.10
N LYS A 224 3.29 -5.16 18.26
CA LYS A 224 4.47 -5.02 19.12
C LYS A 224 5.58 -6.02 18.77
N THR A 225 5.20 -7.26 18.53
CA THR A 225 6.14 -8.38 18.32
C THR A 225 6.34 -8.73 16.85
N LEU A 226 5.47 -8.26 15.97
CA LEU A 226 5.37 -8.63 14.56
C LEU A 226 5.13 -10.14 14.36
N HIS A 227 4.62 -10.83 15.38
CA HIS A 227 4.23 -12.23 15.27
C HIS A 227 3.00 -12.38 14.37
N LEU A 228 3.04 -13.34 13.46
CA LEU A 228 1.93 -13.65 12.56
C LEU A 228 0.81 -14.36 13.33
N ASN A 229 -0.36 -13.72 13.41
CA ASN A 229 -1.53 -14.29 14.07
C ASN A 229 -2.28 -15.25 13.14
N PHE A 230 -2.55 -14.81 11.91
CA PHE A 230 -3.18 -15.63 10.87
C PHE A 230 -2.92 -15.09 9.47
N THR A 231 -3.11 -15.94 8.47
CA THR A 231 -3.22 -15.59 7.05
C THR A 231 -4.33 -16.42 6.42
N LYS A 232 -5.21 -15.79 5.63
CA LYS A 232 -6.37 -16.42 5.02
C LYS A 232 -6.60 -15.91 3.61
N GLN A 233 -6.84 -16.81 2.66
CA GLN A 233 -7.18 -16.45 1.28
C GLN A 233 -8.54 -15.75 1.20
N ILE A 234 -8.62 -14.67 0.43
CA ILE A 234 -9.82 -13.88 0.18
C ILE A 234 -10.27 -13.90 -1.28
N SER A 235 -9.35 -14.12 -2.20
CA SER A 235 -9.64 -14.30 -3.63
C SER A 235 -8.61 -15.24 -4.26
N ALA A 236 -9.02 -15.97 -5.30
CA ALA A 236 -8.13 -16.79 -6.12
C ALA A 236 -7.65 -16.06 -7.39
N THR A 237 -8.30 -14.97 -7.78
CA THR A 237 -8.12 -14.35 -9.11
C THR A 237 -7.94 -12.83 -9.09
N GLN A 238 -8.21 -12.19 -7.96
CA GLN A 238 -8.11 -10.74 -7.83
C GLN A 238 -6.85 -10.37 -7.07
N LYS A 239 -6.20 -9.29 -7.46
CA LYS A 239 -5.09 -8.66 -6.75
C LYS A 239 -5.62 -7.46 -5.96
N PHE A 240 -5.49 -7.51 -4.65
CA PHE A 240 -5.83 -6.38 -3.79
C PHE A 240 -4.56 -5.65 -3.34
N GLU A 241 -4.55 -4.31 -3.48
CA GLU A 241 -3.37 -3.49 -3.25
C GLU A 241 -3.55 -2.38 -2.21
N GLY A 242 -4.78 -2.05 -1.84
CA GLY A 242 -5.03 -1.07 -0.79
C GLY A 242 -6.03 -1.59 0.24
N ILE A 243 -5.79 -1.32 1.53
CA ILE A 243 -6.68 -1.67 2.62
C ILE A 243 -6.91 -0.49 3.56
N THR A 244 -8.16 -0.29 4.00
CA THR A 244 -8.49 0.66 5.07
C THR A 244 -9.56 0.08 6.00
N PHE A 245 -9.50 0.44 7.29
CA PHE A 245 -10.55 0.07 8.23
C PHE A 245 -11.85 0.80 7.89
N TYR A 246 -12.96 0.07 7.86
CA TYR A 246 -14.27 0.63 7.58
C TYR A 246 -15.08 0.80 8.86
N LYS A 247 -15.37 -0.30 9.54
CA LYS A 247 -16.11 -0.31 10.81
C LYS A 247 -16.01 -1.66 11.49
N GLN A 248 -16.40 -1.69 12.76
CA GLN A 248 -16.62 -2.93 13.51
C GLN A 248 -18.11 -3.09 13.81
N ILE A 249 -18.64 -4.30 13.59
CA ILE A 249 -19.99 -4.68 13.96
C ILE A 249 -19.90 -5.92 14.84
N LYS A 250 -20.24 -5.78 16.13
CA LYS A 250 -20.02 -6.84 17.12
C LYS A 250 -18.55 -7.26 17.12
N ASN A 251 -18.27 -8.54 16.86
CA ASN A 251 -16.91 -9.11 16.82
C ASN A 251 -16.34 -9.21 15.39
N GLN A 252 -17.00 -8.62 14.39
CA GLN A 252 -16.55 -8.66 13.01
C GLN A 252 -15.92 -7.33 12.62
N LEU A 253 -14.70 -7.37 12.16
CA LEU A 253 -14.03 -6.24 11.55
C LEU A 253 -14.38 -6.16 10.06
N GLN A 254 -14.64 -4.97 9.58
CA GLN A 254 -14.92 -4.71 8.18
C GLN A 254 -13.86 -3.76 7.63
N PHE A 255 -13.28 -4.12 6.51
CA PHE A 255 -12.30 -3.34 5.78
C PHE A 255 -12.84 -3.00 4.39
N LEU A 256 -12.33 -1.92 3.81
CA LEU A 256 -12.44 -1.69 2.37
C LEU A 256 -11.08 -2.02 1.74
N VAL A 257 -11.13 -2.68 0.59
CA VAL A 257 -9.96 -3.02 -0.20
C VAL A 257 -10.17 -2.61 -1.65
N CYS A 258 -9.13 -2.15 -2.35
CA CYS A 258 -9.18 -1.88 -3.78
C CYS A 258 -8.49 -2.98 -4.58
N GLU A 259 -9.02 -3.24 -5.76
CA GLU A 259 -8.47 -4.17 -6.73
C GLU A 259 -7.61 -3.39 -7.73
N ASP A 260 -6.37 -3.80 -7.92
CA ASP A 260 -5.60 -3.45 -9.11
C ASP A 260 -5.99 -4.40 -10.26
N ARG A 261 -6.40 -3.81 -11.37
CA ARG A 261 -6.89 -4.53 -12.54
C ARG A 261 -5.93 -4.49 -13.73
N ASP A 262 -4.79 -3.84 -13.58
CA ASP A 262 -3.78 -3.66 -14.63
C ASP A 262 -4.37 -3.27 -15.99
N THR A 263 -5.30 -2.32 -15.99
CA THR A 263 -5.97 -1.86 -17.21
C THR A 263 -5.86 -0.35 -17.38
N ASP A 264 -5.88 0.13 -18.63
CA ASP A 264 -5.94 1.56 -18.96
C ASP A 264 -7.31 2.19 -18.67
N ILE A 265 -8.29 1.38 -18.21
CA ILE A 265 -9.65 1.86 -17.92
C ILE A 265 -9.63 2.60 -16.59
N LEU A 266 -10.01 3.86 -16.61
CA LEU A 266 -10.17 4.66 -15.40
C LEU A 266 -11.44 4.26 -14.63
N GLU A 267 -11.43 3.07 -14.07
CA GLU A 267 -12.48 2.55 -13.19
C GLU A 267 -11.83 1.61 -12.16
N THR A 268 -12.00 1.90 -10.88
CA THR A 268 -11.62 1.00 -9.80
C THR A 268 -12.83 0.43 -9.07
N VAL A 269 -12.66 -0.77 -8.54
CA VAL A 269 -13.67 -1.45 -7.72
C VAL A 269 -13.18 -1.51 -6.28
N ILE A 270 -14.00 -0.99 -5.39
CA ILE A 270 -13.79 -1.08 -3.94
C ILE A 270 -14.65 -2.22 -3.42
N TYR A 271 -14.04 -3.11 -2.67
CA TYR A 271 -14.74 -4.22 -2.03
C TYR A 271 -14.80 -4.02 -0.52
N LYS A 272 -15.86 -4.54 0.07
CA LYS A 272 -15.99 -4.70 1.51
C LYS A 272 -15.59 -6.12 1.88
N LEU A 273 -14.62 -6.23 2.77
CA LEU A 273 -14.10 -7.47 3.32
C LEU A 273 -14.50 -7.58 4.79
N VAL A 274 -15.08 -8.71 5.18
CA VAL A 274 -15.47 -9.02 6.58
C VAL A 274 -14.56 -10.11 7.12
N VAL A 275 -13.94 -9.84 8.28
CA VAL A 275 -12.99 -10.72 8.96
C VAL A 275 -13.48 -11.07 10.37
#